data_9ba16998d955630556c92780298fdea6
#
_entry.id   9ba16998d955630556c92780298fdea6
#
_cell.length_a   1.000
_cell.length_b   1.000
_cell.length_c   1.000
_cell.angle_alpha   90.00
_cell.angle_beta   90.00
_cell.angle_gamma   90.00
#
_symmetry.space_group_name_H-M   'P 1'
#
loop_
_entity.id
_entity.type
_entity.pdbx_description
1 polymer ?
#
loop_
_entity_poly.entity_id
_entity_poly.type
_entity_poly.pdbx_seq_one_letter_code
_entity_poly.pdbx_strand_id
1 'polypeptide(L)'
;MRGELVTRTRIQGTQTLFTANESSPVFAEMRSLVAKTVGMHDILLASLRPLEKKIDVAFVYGAVARAGETEQSDVDLLVVGAARFANVVDRIADAQKTLNREINPTVYTAREFTSKLHGNFLKTVLGGKKLFLIGDENDLRELGRQPVA
;
A
#
# COMPACT_ATOMS: atom_id res chain seq x y z
N MET A 1 -23.51 7.80 -10.19
CA MET A 1 -23.10 7.84 -10.44
C MET A 1 -22.98 8.32 -10.56
N ARG A 2 -22.80 8.61 -10.61
CA ARG A 2 -22.49 9.01 -10.94
C ARG A 2 -22.78 9.55 -11.75
N GLY A 3 -22.47 9.90 -12.13
CA GLY A 3 -22.78 10.39 -12.82
C GLY A 3 -23.04 9.69 -13.53
N GLU A 4 -23.20 9.39 -14.02
CA GLU A 4 -23.33 8.70 -14.23
C GLU A 4 -22.55 8.19 -13.80
N LEU A 5 -22.49 8.02 -13.37
CA LEU A 5 -21.74 7.43 -12.86
C LEU A 5 -21.86 6.59 -11.98
N VAL A 6 -22.11 6.13 -11.60
CA VAL A 6 -21.97 5.37 -10.90
C VAL A 6 -22.33 4.62 -10.39
N THR A 7 -22.74 3.96 -10.51
CA THR A 7 -22.94 3.37 -10.04
C THR A 7 -22.72 2.72 -9.21
N ARG A 8 -22.65 2.68 -8.61
CA ARG A 8 -22.25 2.35 -7.89
C ARG A 8 -21.94 2.02 -7.26
N THR A 9 -22.29 1.76 -6.75
CA THR A 9 -21.79 1.73 -6.48
C THR A 9 -21.43 1.41 -5.87
N ARG A 10 -21.22 1.45 -5.36
CA ARG A 10 -20.70 1.48 -5.02
C ARG A 10 -20.29 1.56 -4.72
N ILE A 11 -20.61 1.50 -4.41
CA ILE A 11 -20.21 1.88 -4.53
C ILE A 11 -19.99 1.32 -4.05
N GLN A 12 -20.04 0.96 -3.76
CA GLN A 12 -19.73 0.78 -3.69
C GLN A 12 -19.20 0.79 -3.75
N GLY A 13 -19.44 0.46 -3.45
CA GLY A 13 -18.89 0.91 -3.78
C GLY A 13 -18.61 0.77 -4.13
N THR A 14 -18.69 0.65 -4.36
CA THR A 14 -18.47 1.01 -5.11
C THR A 14 -18.53 0.30 -5.77
N GLN A 15 -18.56 -0.10 -6.05
CA GLN A 15 -18.69 -0.33 -6.71
C GLN A 15 -19.10 -0.40 -7.46
N THR A 16 -19.39 -0.57 -7.63
CA THR A 16 -19.83 -0.27 -8.31
C THR A 16 -20.18 -0.19 -9.04
N LEU A 17 -20.64 -0.14 -9.68
CA LEU A 17 -21.07 0.13 -10.48
C LEU A 17 -20.97 0.48 -11.42
N PHE A 18 -21.12 0.29 -12.07
CA PHE A 18 -21.27 0.85 -13.26
C PHE A 18 -21.07 -0.08 -14.35
N THR A 19 -22.00 -0.53 -14.97
CA THR A 19 -21.74 -1.25 -16.07
C THR A 19 -21.31 -0.50 -17.18
N ALA A 20 -21.01 0.46 -16.99
CA ALA A 20 -20.68 1.28 -17.86
C ALA A 20 -20.14 0.93 -19.12
N ASN A 21 -19.94 1.78 -19.95
CA ASN A 21 -19.28 1.67 -21.19
C ASN A 21 -17.80 1.72 -20.95
N GLU A 22 -17.22 0.57 -20.74
CA GLU A 22 -15.82 0.48 -20.39
C GLU A 22 -14.89 0.98 -21.49
N SER A 23 -15.37 1.07 -22.70
CA SER A 23 -14.56 1.57 -23.78
C SER A 23 -14.57 3.08 -23.90
N SER A 24 -15.36 3.78 -23.08
CA SER A 24 -15.41 5.22 -23.20
C SER A 24 -14.17 5.86 -22.59
N PRO A 25 -13.70 6.98 -23.15
CA PRO A 25 -12.56 7.67 -22.57
C PRO A 25 -12.83 8.14 -21.13
N VAL A 26 -14.05 8.50 -20.81
CA VAL A 26 -14.40 8.95 -19.47
C VAL A 26 -14.22 7.81 -18.45
N PHE A 27 -14.63 6.60 -18.82
CA PHE A 27 -14.51 5.47 -17.95
C PHE A 27 -13.03 5.16 -17.67
N ALA A 28 -12.20 5.17 -18.71
CA ALA A 28 -10.78 4.92 -18.56
C ALA A 28 -10.13 5.97 -17.66
N GLU A 29 -10.53 7.22 -17.82
CA GLU A 29 -10.00 8.30 -17.01
C GLU A 29 -10.37 8.14 -15.54
N MET A 30 -11.59 7.73 -15.25
CA MET A 30 -12.03 7.51 -13.89
C MET A 30 -11.26 6.38 -13.24
N ARG A 31 -11.01 5.30 -13.95
CA ARG A 31 -10.21 4.21 -13.43
C ARG A 31 -8.80 4.67 -13.08
N SER A 32 -8.21 5.47 -13.94
CA SER A 32 -6.87 5.98 -13.71
C SER A 32 -6.83 6.84 -12.45
N LEU A 33 -7.82 7.70 -12.26
CA LEU A 33 -7.88 8.54 -11.08
C LEU A 33 -8.01 7.72 -9.79
N VAL A 34 -8.84 6.70 -9.80
CA VAL A 34 -9.01 5.84 -8.63
C VAL A 34 -7.69 5.17 -8.30
N ALA A 35 -6.98 4.63 -9.29
CA ALA A 35 -5.71 3.97 -9.05
C ALA A 35 -4.67 4.93 -8.51
N LYS A 36 -4.69 6.19 -8.94
CA LYS A 36 -3.69 7.16 -8.50
C LYS A 36 -3.96 7.72 -7.11
N THR A 37 -5.21 7.72 -6.67
CA THR A 37 -5.56 8.38 -5.41
C THR A 37 -6.03 7.38 -4.36
N VAL A 38 -7.28 6.93 -4.49
CA VAL A 38 -7.87 6.06 -3.49
C VAL A 38 -7.53 4.61 -3.72
N GLY A 39 -7.47 4.22 -4.99
CA GLY A 39 -7.31 2.81 -5.36
C GLY A 39 -5.96 2.21 -4.99
N MET A 40 -4.91 3.02 -4.86
CA MET A 40 -3.59 2.50 -4.55
C MET A 40 -3.59 1.73 -3.23
N HIS A 41 -4.20 2.31 -2.20
CA HIS A 41 -4.27 1.66 -0.90
C HIS A 41 -4.98 0.30 -1.01
N ASP A 42 -6.13 0.29 -1.67
CA ASP A 42 -6.92 -0.92 -1.79
C ASP A 42 -6.21 -1.97 -2.64
N ILE A 43 -5.54 -1.55 -3.70
CA ILE A 43 -4.82 -2.47 -4.57
C ILE A 43 -3.66 -3.13 -3.83
N LEU A 44 -2.89 -2.33 -3.08
CA LEU A 44 -1.78 -2.85 -2.31
C LEU A 44 -2.24 -3.76 -1.19
N LEU A 45 -3.29 -3.37 -0.48
CA LEU A 45 -3.84 -4.18 0.59
C LEU A 45 -4.33 -5.51 0.05
N ALA A 46 -5.04 -5.51 -1.07
CA ALA A 46 -5.51 -6.74 -1.68
C ALA A 46 -4.35 -7.65 -2.07
N SER A 47 -3.26 -7.07 -2.55
CA SER A 47 -2.08 -7.85 -2.92
C SER A 47 -1.44 -8.53 -1.72
N LEU A 48 -1.44 -7.88 -0.57
CA LEU A 48 -0.81 -8.41 0.63
C LEU A 48 -1.75 -9.30 1.45
N ARG A 49 -3.04 -9.26 1.17
CA ARG A 49 -4.03 -9.98 1.97
C ARG A 49 -3.72 -11.46 2.16
N PRO A 50 -3.26 -12.20 1.14
CA PRO A 50 -2.92 -13.60 1.36
C PRO A 50 -1.81 -13.83 2.38
N LEU A 51 -1.01 -12.80 2.67
CA LEU A 51 0.08 -12.88 3.62
C LEU A 51 -0.23 -12.18 4.95
N GLU A 52 -1.44 -11.66 5.11
CA GLU A 52 -1.72 -10.75 6.24
C GLU A 52 -1.48 -11.38 7.61
N LYS A 53 -1.68 -12.70 7.74
CA LYS A 53 -1.44 -13.37 9.01
C LYS A 53 0.04 -13.44 9.37
N LYS A 54 0.90 -13.25 8.39
CA LYS A 54 2.34 -13.24 8.59
C LYS A 54 2.92 -11.84 8.57
N ILE A 55 2.08 -10.83 8.55
CA ILE A 55 2.51 -9.44 8.54
C ILE A 55 1.99 -8.76 9.79
N ASP A 56 2.91 -8.20 10.56
CA ASP A 56 2.53 -7.44 11.75
C ASP A 56 2.14 -6.03 11.38
N VAL A 57 2.93 -5.40 10.52
CA VAL A 57 2.69 -4.04 10.05
C VAL A 57 3.18 -3.91 8.62
N ALA A 58 2.42 -3.19 7.79
CA ALA A 58 2.85 -2.87 6.44
C ALA A 58 2.38 -1.46 6.12
N PHE A 59 3.27 -0.64 5.59
CA PHE A 59 2.90 0.73 5.22
C PHE A 59 3.75 1.25 4.06
N VAL A 60 3.17 2.22 3.36
CA VAL A 60 3.87 2.96 2.31
C VAL A 60 4.48 4.20 2.95
N TYR A 61 5.70 4.53 2.56
CA TYR A 61 6.40 5.70 3.08
C TYR A 61 7.05 6.46 1.92
N GLY A 62 7.77 7.50 2.23
CA GLY A 62 8.50 8.25 1.22
C GLY A 62 7.61 9.20 0.44
N ALA A 63 7.97 9.43 -0.83
CA ALA A 63 7.32 10.45 -1.64
C ALA A 63 5.83 10.23 -1.81
N VAL A 64 5.42 8.97 -2.04
CA VAL A 64 4.02 8.66 -2.30
C VAL A 64 3.15 8.88 -1.08
N ALA A 65 3.69 8.68 0.12
CA ALA A 65 2.92 8.89 1.34
C ALA A 65 2.69 10.38 1.61
N ARG A 66 3.46 11.26 0.96
CA ARG A 66 3.26 12.69 1.06
C ARG A 66 2.30 13.14 -0.03
N ALA A 67 1.37 14.00 0.32
CA ALA A 67 0.37 14.46 -0.63
C ALA A 67 1.03 15.21 -1.79
N GLY A 68 0.45 15.08 -2.97
CA GLY A 68 0.89 15.85 -4.13
C GLY A 68 1.93 15.19 -4.99
N GLU A 69 2.26 13.94 -4.73
CA GLU A 69 3.24 13.27 -5.53
C GLU A 69 2.74 12.96 -6.93
N THR A 70 3.68 12.88 -7.87
CA THR A 70 3.33 12.56 -9.25
C THR A 70 3.01 11.08 -9.37
N GLU A 71 2.30 10.76 -10.43
CA GLU A 71 1.96 9.38 -10.70
C GLU A 71 3.17 8.52 -11.08
N GLN A 72 4.31 9.12 -11.26
CA GLN A 72 5.51 8.38 -11.65
C GLN A 72 6.46 8.10 -10.52
N SER A 73 6.11 8.58 -9.32
CA SER A 73 6.93 8.29 -8.15
C SER A 73 6.86 6.81 -7.81
N ASP A 74 8.01 6.24 -7.45
CA ASP A 74 8.03 4.87 -6.97
C ASP A 74 7.29 4.76 -5.65
N VAL A 75 6.75 3.58 -5.41
CA VAL A 75 6.05 3.30 -4.15
C VAL A 75 7.02 2.56 -3.23
N ASP A 76 7.34 3.18 -2.11
CA ASP A 76 8.23 2.55 -1.12
C ASP A 76 7.37 1.86 -0.07
N LEU A 77 7.56 0.55 0.07
CA LEU A 77 6.73 -0.28 0.94
C LEU A 77 7.60 -0.91 2.02
N LEU A 78 7.19 -0.79 3.27
CA LEU A 78 7.85 -1.48 4.36
C LEU A 78 6.91 -2.52 4.95
N VAL A 79 7.43 -3.74 5.13
CA VAL A 79 6.68 -4.86 5.70
C VAL A 79 7.47 -5.42 6.87
N VAL A 80 6.83 -5.58 8.02
CA VAL A 80 7.45 -6.18 9.19
C VAL A 80 6.62 -7.39 9.59
N GLY A 81 7.26 -8.53 9.75
CA GLY A 81 6.58 -9.75 10.16
C GLY A 81 7.33 -10.99 9.72
N ALA A 82 6.62 -12.10 9.68
CA ALA A 82 7.20 -13.40 9.31
C ALA A 82 7.11 -13.67 7.81
N ALA A 83 6.49 -12.79 7.03
CA ALA A 83 6.39 -13.00 5.59
C ALA A 83 7.78 -12.89 4.96
N ARG A 84 8.01 -13.76 3.97
CA ARG A 84 9.30 -13.78 3.29
C ARG A 84 9.34 -12.73 2.18
N PHE A 85 10.53 -12.18 1.95
CA PHE A 85 10.72 -11.21 0.89
C PHE A 85 10.22 -11.72 -0.46
N ALA A 86 10.58 -12.95 -0.82
CA ALA A 86 10.17 -13.51 -2.12
C ALA A 86 8.64 -13.57 -2.26
N ASN A 87 7.95 -13.91 -1.18
CA ASN A 87 6.49 -13.98 -1.23
C ASN A 87 5.87 -12.59 -1.35
N VAL A 88 6.45 -11.60 -0.70
CA VAL A 88 5.97 -10.22 -0.82
C VAL A 88 6.17 -9.74 -2.26
N VAL A 89 7.34 -10.00 -2.84
CA VAL A 89 7.62 -9.62 -4.23
C VAL A 89 6.61 -10.24 -5.17
N ASP A 90 6.31 -11.52 -4.98
CA ASP A 90 5.33 -12.21 -5.83
C ASP A 90 3.95 -11.57 -5.72
N ARG A 91 3.54 -11.23 -4.50
CA ARG A 91 2.21 -10.66 -4.29
C ARG A 91 2.08 -9.26 -4.88
N ILE A 92 3.12 -8.45 -4.79
CA ILE A 92 3.03 -7.07 -5.29
C ILE A 92 3.25 -6.95 -6.79
N ALA A 93 3.67 -8.03 -7.46
CA ALA A 93 3.91 -7.99 -8.89
C ALA A 93 2.67 -7.55 -9.67
N ASP A 94 1.50 -8.05 -9.29
CA ASP A 94 0.26 -7.66 -9.96
C ASP A 94 -0.11 -6.21 -9.66
N ALA A 95 0.16 -5.78 -8.44
CA ALA A 95 -0.11 -4.39 -8.06
C ALA A 95 0.76 -3.44 -8.89
N GLN A 96 2.01 -3.79 -9.16
CA GLN A 96 2.87 -2.97 -10.02
C GLN A 96 2.27 -2.79 -11.40
N LYS A 97 1.72 -3.87 -11.97
CA LYS A 97 1.09 -3.79 -13.27
C LYS A 97 -0.14 -2.93 -13.24
N THR A 98 -0.99 -3.14 -12.23
CA THR A 98 -2.24 -2.40 -12.13
C THR A 98 -1.99 -0.91 -11.94
N LEU A 99 -1.03 -0.57 -11.09
CA LEU A 99 -0.73 0.83 -10.79
C LEU A 99 0.18 1.47 -11.83
N ASN A 100 0.82 0.66 -12.66
CA ASN A 100 1.83 1.13 -13.62
C ASN A 100 2.91 1.93 -12.89
N ARG A 101 3.37 1.40 -11.75
CA ARG A 101 4.37 2.03 -10.92
C ARG A 101 5.27 0.97 -10.33
N GLU A 102 6.52 1.33 -10.10
CA GLU A 102 7.44 0.42 -9.44
C GLU A 102 7.19 0.45 -7.95
N ILE A 103 7.16 -0.73 -7.32
CA ILE A 103 7.00 -0.86 -5.89
C ILE A 103 8.28 -1.46 -5.33
N ASN A 104 8.90 -0.77 -4.40
CA ASN A 104 10.16 -1.18 -3.79
C ASN A 104 9.88 -1.68 -2.37
N PRO A 105 9.86 -3.00 -2.14
CA PRO A 105 9.57 -3.53 -0.83
C PRO A 105 10.83 -3.67 0.02
N THR A 106 10.71 -3.34 1.29
CA THR A 106 11.69 -3.65 2.32
C THR A 106 10.98 -4.54 3.32
N VAL A 107 11.52 -5.71 3.60
CA VAL A 107 10.88 -6.69 4.46
C VAL A 107 11.80 -7.01 5.62
N TYR A 108 11.31 -6.83 6.82
CA TYR A 108 12.05 -7.14 8.05
C TYR A 108 11.25 -8.13 8.90
N THR A 109 11.96 -9.02 9.59
CA THR A 109 11.32 -9.70 10.71
C THR A 109 11.16 -8.69 11.84
N ALA A 110 10.32 -9.01 12.83
CA ALA A 110 10.18 -8.14 14.00
C ALA A 110 11.52 -7.90 14.67
N ARG A 111 12.33 -8.93 14.73
CA ARG A 111 13.66 -8.85 15.34
C ARG A 111 14.59 -7.93 14.56
N GLU A 112 14.59 -8.08 13.23
CA GLU A 112 15.39 -7.20 12.39
C GLU A 112 14.96 -5.76 12.52
N PHE A 113 13.66 -5.54 12.55
CA PHE A 113 13.12 -4.20 12.70
C PHE A 113 13.64 -3.57 13.99
N THR A 114 13.52 -4.29 15.10
CA THR A 114 13.95 -3.78 16.39
C THR A 114 15.46 -3.51 16.40
N SER A 115 16.25 -4.41 15.83
CA SER A 115 17.69 -4.26 15.84
C SER A 115 18.17 -3.11 14.97
N LYS A 116 17.41 -2.74 13.95
CA LYS A 116 17.78 -1.65 13.04
C LYS A 116 17.06 -0.35 13.35
N LEU A 117 16.30 -0.31 14.43
CA LEU A 117 15.41 0.78 14.76
C LEU A 117 16.11 2.13 14.85
N HIS A 118 17.33 2.14 15.36
CA HIS A 118 18.08 3.38 15.54
C HIS A 118 19.00 3.74 14.37
N GLY A 119 18.96 2.95 13.31
CA GLY A 119 19.75 3.25 12.12
C GLY A 119 19.13 4.42 11.35
N ASN A 120 19.94 5.00 10.46
CA ASN A 120 19.50 6.19 9.71
C ASN A 120 18.28 5.92 8.85
N PHE A 121 18.22 4.75 8.22
CA PHE A 121 17.10 4.44 7.34
C PHE A 121 15.77 4.44 8.11
N LEU A 122 15.69 3.65 9.18
CA LEU A 122 14.45 3.57 9.92
C LEU A 122 14.12 4.86 10.67
N LYS A 123 15.12 5.59 11.13
CA LYS A 123 14.87 6.91 11.72
C LYS A 123 14.16 7.83 10.73
N THR A 124 14.65 7.86 9.50
CA THR A 124 14.05 8.69 8.46
C THR A 124 12.64 8.22 8.13
N VAL A 125 12.47 6.91 7.95
CA VAL A 125 11.17 6.33 7.60
C VAL A 125 10.15 6.60 8.70
N LEU A 126 10.53 6.34 9.95
CA LEU A 126 9.59 6.46 11.08
C LEU A 126 9.25 7.91 11.41
N GLY A 127 10.14 8.83 11.06
CA GLY A 127 9.88 10.25 11.26
C GLY A 127 9.02 10.89 10.18
N GLY A 128 8.78 10.19 9.08
CA GLY A 128 8.02 10.72 7.96
C GLY A 128 6.58 10.25 7.97
N LYS A 129 5.86 10.66 6.93
CA LYS A 129 4.47 10.26 6.78
C LYS A 129 4.39 8.82 6.31
N LYS A 130 3.34 8.13 6.73
CA LYS A 130 3.10 6.74 6.39
C LYS A 130 1.65 6.54 6.00
N LEU A 131 1.45 5.65 5.04
CA LEU A 131 0.10 5.23 4.67
C LEU A 131 0.00 3.75 5.05
N PHE A 132 -0.70 3.46 6.12
CA PHE A 132 -0.78 2.10 6.64
C PHE A 132 -1.69 1.22 5.81
N LEU A 133 -1.21 0.02 5.49
CA LEU A 133 -2.00 -1.01 4.81
C LEU A 133 -2.45 -2.06 5.81
N ILE A 134 -1.57 -2.48 6.70
CA ILE A 134 -1.84 -3.45 7.75
C ILE A 134 -1.27 -2.88 9.05
N GLY A 135 -2.08 -2.88 10.09
CA GLY A 135 -1.67 -2.32 11.36
C GLY A 135 -1.79 -0.80 11.40
N ASP A 136 -1.26 -0.21 12.45
CA ASP A 136 -1.33 1.24 12.62
C ASP A 136 -0.10 1.73 13.38
N GLU A 137 -0.08 3.02 13.67
CA GLU A 137 1.05 3.65 14.35
C GLU A 137 1.31 3.01 15.73
N ASN A 138 0.26 2.63 16.42
CA ASN A 138 0.39 2.00 17.72
C ASN A 138 1.05 0.63 17.61
N ASP A 139 0.65 -0.15 16.61
CA ASP A 139 1.26 -1.46 16.35
C ASP A 139 2.75 -1.31 16.05
N LEU A 140 3.09 -0.29 15.28
CA LEU A 140 4.48 -0.03 14.94
C LEU A 140 5.29 0.32 16.18
N ARG A 141 4.74 1.12 17.07
CA ARG A 141 5.40 1.47 18.33
C ARG A 141 5.63 0.25 19.19
N GLU A 142 4.63 -0.62 19.27
CA GLU A 142 4.75 -1.83 20.08
C GLU A 142 5.85 -2.74 19.56
N LEU A 143 6.00 -2.84 18.25
CA LEU A 143 7.11 -3.60 17.68
C LEU A 143 8.45 -3.03 18.11
N GLY A 144 8.57 -1.71 18.15
CA GLY A 144 9.81 -1.05 18.53
C GLY A 144 10.17 -1.23 19.98
N ARG A 145 9.21 -1.62 20.82
CA ARG A 145 9.45 -1.84 22.24
C ARG A 145 9.85 -3.24 22.58
N GLN A 146 9.71 -4.18 21.65
CA GLN A 146 10.01 -5.57 21.95
C GLN A 146 11.52 -5.76 22.10
N PRO A 147 11.94 -6.56 23.08
CA PRO A 147 13.37 -6.76 23.27
C PRO A 147 13.95 -7.57 22.11
N VAL A 148 15.20 -7.27 21.78
CA VAL A 148 15.95 -8.05 20.80
C VAL A 148 16.49 -9.25 21.54
N ALA A 149 15.96 -10.40 21.24
CA ALA A 149 16.34 -11.60 21.99
C ALA A 149 17.44 -12.37 21.30
#